data_6f556953d29a8e079bc8c1a551d9f10d
#
_entry.id   6f556953d29a8e079bc8c1a551d9f10d
#
_cell.length_a   1.000
_cell.length_b   1.000
_cell.length_c   1.000
_cell.angle_alpha   90.00
_cell.angle_beta   90.00
_cell.angle_gamma   90.00
#
_symmetry.space_group_name_H-M   'P 1'
#
loop_
_entity.id
_entity.type
_entity.pdbx_description
1 polymer ?
#
loop_
_entity_poly.entity_id
_entity_poly.type
_entity_poly.pdbx_seq_one_letter_code
_entity_poly.pdbx_strand_id
1 'polypeptide(L)'
;MGQSAERFAAQVAGPHFEAVCREYMLGPGRSLLGSTLGEVGCGVVTDPAARRQIQVDVAVAEPGSGGRKPAVHLLGEAKWGTIMGLSHLERLARARELLAGRGMDTGQCALACFSAAGFSDALRGEAARGGDGVLLIGVDELYGEAVPAPQR
;
A
#
# COMPACT_ATOMS: atom_id res chain seq x y z
N MET A 1 -1.89 -15.50 27.66
CA MET A 1 -2.67 -16.01 26.57
C MET A 1 -2.81 -15.03 25.45
N GLY A 2 -3.27 -13.85 25.70
CA GLY A 2 -3.48 -12.90 24.65
C GLY A 2 -2.29 -12.63 23.79
N GLN A 3 -1.12 -12.47 24.39
CA GLN A 3 0.06 -12.18 23.61
C GLN A 3 0.47 -13.32 22.71
N SER A 4 0.33 -14.54 23.16
CA SER A 4 0.68 -15.69 22.33
C SER A 4 -0.25 -15.79 21.15
N ALA A 5 -1.54 -15.57 21.36
CA ALA A 5 -2.52 -15.65 20.27
C ALA A 5 -2.29 -14.53 19.26
N GLU A 6 -2.00 -13.32 19.75
CA GLU A 6 -1.74 -12.22 18.85
C GLU A 6 -0.49 -12.43 18.03
N ARG A 7 0.56 -12.99 18.67
CA ARG A 7 1.80 -13.23 17.97
C ARG A 7 1.61 -14.29 16.89
N PHE A 8 0.88 -15.34 17.21
CA PHE A 8 0.62 -16.40 16.25
C PHE A 8 -0.18 -15.83 15.06
N ALA A 9 -1.21 -15.04 15.34
CA ALA A 9 -2.01 -14.47 14.29
C ALA A 9 -1.18 -13.57 13.37
N ALA A 10 -0.29 -12.76 13.95
CA ALA A 10 0.55 -11.90 13.15
C ALA A 10 1.51 -12.70 12.27
N GLN A 11 2.03 -13.82 12.77
CA GLN A 11 2.96 -14.62 12.00
C GLN A 11 2.29 -15.41 10.89
N VAL A 12 1.04 -15.80 11.08
CA VAL A 12 0.34 -16.60 10.10
C VAL A 12 -0.55 -15.74 9.20
N ALA A 13 -1.31 -14.84 9.79
CA ALA A 13 -2.28 -14.04 9.05
C ALA A 13 -1.62 -12.87 8.32
N GLY A 14 -0.54 -12.32 8.89
CA GLY A 14 0.10 -11.16 8.28
C GLY A 14 0.58 -11.40 6.86
N PRO A 15 1.41 -12.42 6.63
CA PRO A 15 1.88 -12.70 5.28
C PRO A 15 0.75 -13.07 4.32
N HIS A 16 -0.26 -13.77 4.82
CA HIS A 16 -1.42 -14.10 4.01
C HIS A 16 -2.16 -12.83 3.61
N PHE A 17 -2.33 -11.92 4.57
CA PHE A 17 -3.02 -10.66 4.31
C PHE A 17 -2.26 -9.84 3.29
N GLU A 18 -0.93 -9.83 3.37
CA GLU A 18 -0.12 -9.10 2.39
C GLU A 18 -0.35 -9.67 0.99
N ALA A 19 -0.45 -11.00 0.89
CA ALA A 19 -0.69 -11.64 -0.39
C ALA A 19 -2.08 -11.27 -0.93
N VAL A 20 -3.08 -11.22 -0.06
CA VAL A 20 -4.44 -10.83 -0.46
C VAL A 20 -4.43 -9.40 -1.00
N CYS A 21 -3.67 -8.51 -0.35
CA CYS A 21 -3.59 -7.13 -0.81
C CYS A 21 -2.93 -7.03 -2.18
N ARG A 22 -1.89 -7.83 -2.42
CA ARG A 22 -1.27 -7.86 -3.74
C ARG A 22 -2.22 -8.40 -4.79
N GLU A 23 -2.98 -9.44 -4.46
CA GLU A 23 -3.95 -9.99 -5.40
C GLU A 23 -5.04 -8.98 -5.72
N TYR A 24 -5.44 -8.20 -4.72
CA TYR A 24 -6.44 -7.16 -4.94
C TYR A 24 -5.95 -6.19 -6.01
N MET A 25 -4.68 -5.84 -5.99
CA MET A 25 -4.14 -4.90 -6.98
C MET A 25 -3.98 -5.53 -8.36
N LEU A 26 -4.00 -6.87 -8.45
CA LEU A 26 -3.99 -7.53 -9.75
C LEU A 26 -5.39 -7.58 -10.34
N GLY A 27 -6.40 -7.38 -9.54
CA GLY A 27 -7.80 -7.48 -9.95
C GLY A 27 -8.58 -6.20 -9.69
N PRO A 28 -9.49 -6.21 -8.73
CA PRO A 28 -10.39 -5.06 -8.53
C PRO A 28 -9.68 -3.74 -8.27
N GLY A 29 -8.54 -3.78 -7.58
CA GLY A 29 -7.83 -2.55 -7.23
C GLY A 29 -7.16 -1.87 -8.39
N ARG A 30 -7.01 -2.59 -9.49
CA ARG A 30 -6.33 -2.03 -10.65
C ARG A 30 -7.03 -0.77 -11.16
N SER A 31 -8.33 -0.72 -11.04
CA SER A 31 -9.08 0.45 -11.51
C SER A 31 -8.76 1.72 -10.71
N LEU A 32 -8.21 1.55 -9.50
CA LEU A 32 -7.84 2.72 -8.70
C LEU A 32 -6.64 3.45 -9.31
N LEU A 33 -5.91 2.80 -10.19
CA LEU A 33 -4.75 3.39 -10.83
C LEU A 33 -5.05 3.80 -12.28
N GLY A 34 -6.30 3.81 -12.63
CA GLY A 34 -6.72 4.18 -13.99
C GLY A 34 -6.29 3.15 -15.01
N SER A 35 -5.75 3.59 -16.10
CA SER A 35 -5.35 2.68 -17.17
C SER A 35 -3.89 2.27 -17.04
N THR A 36 -3.29 2.46 -15.88
CA THR A 36 -1.90 2.17 -15.71
C THR A 36 -1.63 0.67 -15.73
N LEU A 37 -0.59 0.28 -16.43
CA LEU A 37 -0.16 -1.10 -16.45
C LEU A 37 1.05 -1.21 -15.57
N GLY A 38 1.16 -2.25 -14.83
CA GLY A 38 2.32 -2.44 -13.97
C GLY A 38 2.31 -3.83 -13.38
N GLU A 39 3.46 -4.21 -12.84
CA GLU A 39 3.61 -5.49 -12.17
C GLU A 39 3.42 -5.28 -10.69
N VAL A 40 2.76 -6.22 -10.04
CA VAL A 40 2.51 -6.14 -8.61
C VAL A 40 3.57 -6.97 -7.90
N GLY A 41 4.18 -6.40 -6.88
CA GLY A 41 5.18 -7.11 -6.10
C GLY A 41 5.34 -6.50 -4.71
N CYS A 42 6.48 -6.74 -4.11
CA CYS A 42 6.82 -6.17 -2.80
C CYS A 42 8.32 -5.96 -2.76
N GLY A 43 8.80 -5.25 -1.77
CA GLY A 43 10.23 -5.02 -1.67
C GLY A 43 10.59 -4.17 -0.48
N VAL A 44 11.82 -3.67 -0.50
CA VAL A 44 12.35 -2.86 0.58
C VAL A 44 13.04 -1.66 -0.02
N VAL A 45 12.82 -0.48 0.54
CA VAL A 45 13.49 0.73 0.11
C VAL A 45 14.43 1.15 1.23
N THR A 46 15.72 1.20 0.95
CA THR A 46 16.71 1.59 1.95
C THR A 46 16.72 3.09 2.13
N ASP A 47 16.69 3.52 3.37
CA ASP A 47 16.76 4.93 3.73
C ASP A 47 18.08 5.14 4.49
N PRO A 48 19.15 5.50 3.79
CA PRO A 48 20.48 5.59 4.44
C PRO A 48 20.54 6.69 5.49
N ALA A 49 19.86 7.79 5.25
CA ALA A 49 19.91 8.92 6.19
C ALA A 49 19.30 8.55 7.54
N ALA A 50 18.25 7.76 7.54
CA ALA A 50 17.62 7.33 8.78
C ALA A 50 18.13 5.96 9.24
N ARG A 51 19.06 5.37 8.48
CA ARG A 51 19.65 4.08 8.79
C ARG A 51 18.60 3.01 9.00
N ARG A 52 17.64 2.96 8.10
CA ARG A 52 16.56 1.97 8.19
C ARG A 52 16.16 1.50 6.81
N GLN A 53 15.35 0.47 6.80
CA GLN A 53 14.75 -0.02 5.58
C GLN A 53 13.24 0.15 5.69
N ILE A 54 12.62 0.59 4.62
CA ILE A 54 11.17 0.76 4.58
C ILE A 54 10.60 -0.40 3.80
N GLN A 55 9.83 -1.25 4.46
CA GLN A 55 9.24 -2.39 3.81
C GLN A 55 8.01 -1.94 3.04
N VAL A 56 7.91 -2.38 1.81
CA VAL A 56 6.76 -2.09 0.96
C VAL A 56 6.10 -3.43 0.67
N ASP A 57 4.91 -3.62 1.20
CA ASP A 57 4.22 -4.89 1.08
C ASP A 57 3.51 -5.07 -0.25
N VAL A 58 3.11 -3.96 -0.85
CA VAL A 58 2.41 -3.96 -2.13
C VAL A 58 3.02 -2.86 -2.99
N ALA A 59 3.54 -3.21 -4.13
CA ALA A 59 4.07 -2.22 -5.05
C ALA A 59 3.53 -2.50 -6.44
N VAL A 60 3.18 -1.46 -7.17
CA VAL A 60 2.82 -1.59 -8.58
C VAL A 60 3.81 -0.76 -9.36
N ALA A 61 4.58 -1.39 -10.20
CA ALA A 61 5.68 -0.74 -10.88
C ALA A 61 5.79 -1.20 -12.31
N GLU A 62 6.34 -0.34 -13.12
CA GLU A 62 6.53 -0.59 -14.54
C GLU A 62 8.01 -0.49 -14.82
N PRO A 63 8.65 -1.49 -15.38
CA PRO A 63 10.08 -1.43 -15.65
C PRO A 63 10.38 -0.40 -16.73
N GLY A 64 11.56 0.18 -16.67
CA GLY A 64 11.96 1.12 -17.70
C GLY A 64 12.30 0.40 -18.99
N SER A 65 12.13 1.05 -20.10
CA SER A 65 12.52 0.49 -21.39
C SER A 65 12.58 1.60 -22.43
N GLY A 66 13.42 1.41 -23.43
CA GLY A 66 13.46 2.33 -24.56
C GLY A 66 13.72 3.78 -24.18
N GLY A 67 14.58 4.01 -23.23
CA GLY A 67 14.87 5.37 -22.77
C GLY A 67 13.90 5.91 -21.74
N ARG A 68 12.87 5.15 -21.41
CA ARG A 68 11.91 5.57 -20.39
C ARG A 68 12.35 5.07 -19.03
N LYS A 69 12.19 5.90 -18.00
CA LYS A 69 12.53 5.51 -16.65
C LYS A 69 11.56 4.49 -16.12
N PRO A 70 11.98 3.65 -15.22
CA PRO A 70 11.02 2.81 -14.52
C PRO A 70 10.07 3.71 -13.74
N ALA A 71 8.83 3.30 -13.63
CA ALA A 71 7.80 4.08 -12.95
C ALA A 71 7.22 3.28 -11.80
N VAL A 72 6.84 3.98 -10.73
CA VAL A 72 6.15 3.36 -9.60
C VAL A 72 4.78 3.99 -9.53
N HIS A 73 3.77 3.17 -9.56
CA HIS A 73 2.38 3.64 -9.58
C HIS A 73 1.70 3.51 -8.21
N LEU A 74 2.22 2.66 -7.35
CA LEU A 74 1.65 2.50 -6.01
C LEU A 74 2.69 1.92 -5.07
N LEU A 75 2.76 2.46 -3.86
CA LEU A 75 3.52 1.89 -2.77
C LEU A 75 2.55 1.70 -1.61
N GLY A 76 2.49 0.52 -1.06
CA GLY A 76 1.52 0.22 -0.01
C GLY A 76 2.10 -0.59 1.12
N GLU A 77 1.51 -0.42 2.29
CA GLU A 77 1.84 -1.19 3.47
C GLU A 77 0.58 -1.89 3.94
N ALA A 78 0.70 -3.12 4.37
CA ALA A 78 -0.45 -3.93 4.79
C ALA A 78 -0.27 -4.37 6.23
N LYS A 79 -1.27 -4.12 7.07
CA LYS A 79 -1.24 -4.49 8.48
C LYS A 79 -2.52 -5.23 8.85
N TRP A 80 -2.36 -6.46 9.30
CA TRP A 80 -3.51 -7.27 9.67
C TRP A 80 -4.16 -6.79 10.96
N GLY A 81 -3.40 -6.65 12.00
CA GLY A 81 -3.93 -6.38 13.34
C GLY A 81 -3.68 -5.00 13.90
N THR A 82 -3.28 -4.05 13.08
CA THR A 82 -2.92 -2.72 13.54
C THR A 82 -3.79 -1.67 12.90
N ILE A 83 -4.28 -0.75 13.70
CA ILE A 83 -4.95 0.43 13.17
C ILE A 83 -3.85 1.30 12.60
N MET A 84 -3.90 1.56 11.31
CA MET A 84 -2.86 2.33 10.65
C MET A 84 -3.08 3.82 10.84
N GLY A 85 -1.99 4.54 11.02
CA GLY A 85 -2.04 5.97 11.26
C GLY A 85 -1.09 6.74 10.38
N LEU A 86 -0.89 8.01 10.69
CA LEU A 86 -0.06 8.90 9.86
C LEU A 86 1.37 8.43 9.75
N SER A 87 1.91 7.76 10.76
CA SER A 87 3.30 7.30 10.68
C SER A 87 3.50 6.30 9.55
N HIS A 88 2.48 5.50 9.26
CA HIS A 88 2.56 4.55 8.16
C HIS A 88 2.60 5.30 6.83
N LEU A 89 1.75 6.31 6.70
CA LEU A 89 1.70 7.11 5.48
C LEU A 89 3.03 7.86 5.28
N GLU A 90 3.60 8.38 6.36
CA GLU A 90 4.86 9.11 6.28
C GLU A 90 5.98 8.23 5.79
N ARG A 91 6.02 6.97 6.23
CA ARG A 91 7.04 6.04 5.75
C ARG A 91 6.89 5.78 4.26
N LEU A 92 5.65 5.61 3.80
CA LEU A 92 5.41 5.40 2.37
C LEU A 92 5.80 6.63 1.56
N ALA A 93 5.49 7.81 2.08
CA ALA A 93 5.88 9.06 1.41
C ALA A 93 7.39 9.19 1.33
N ARG A 94 8.09 8.78 2.39
CA ARG A 94 9.55 8.79 2.39
C ARG A 94 10.12 7.81 1.36
N ALA A 95 9.52 6.63 1.26
CA ALA A 95 9.93 5.65 0.26
C ALA A 95 9.76 6.22 -1.15
N ARG A 96 8.66 6.91 -1.40
CA ARG A 96 8.39 7.54 -2.68
C ARG A 96 9.48 8.57 -3.02
N GLU A 97 9.85 9.39 -2.04
CA GLU A 97 10.91 10.38 -2.24
C GLU A 97 12.24 9.71 -2.57
N LEU A 98 12.58 8.65 -1.85
CA LEU A 98 13.83 7.96 -2.08
C LEU A 98 13.89 7.35 -3.47
N LEU A 99 12.80 6.78 -3.93
CA LEU A 99 12.76 6.19 -5.26
C LEU A 99 12.86 7.26 -6.34
N ALA A 100 12.22 8.40 -6.13
CA ALA A 100 12.34 9.51 -7.07
C ALA A 100 13.79 9.96 -7.16
N GLY A 101 14.48 10.03 -6.03
CA GLY A 101 15.88 10.41 -5.99
C GLY A 101 16.79 9.42 -6.68
N ARG A 102 16.34 8.19 -6.86
CA ARG A 102 17.09 7.14 -7.53
C ARG A 102 16.73 7.01 -8.99
N GLY A 103 15.97 7.97 -9.51
CA GLY A 103 15.68 8.01 -10.94
C GLY A 103 14.41 7.33 -11.39
N MET A 104 13.55 6.93 -10.47
CA MET A 104 12.27 6.36 -10.85
C MET A 104 11.23 7.45 -11.02
N ASP A 105 10.29 7.23 -11.91
CA ASP A 105 9.18 8.16 -12.11
C ASP A 105 8.11 7.86 -11.07
N THR A 106 7.94 8.77 -10.12
CA THR A 106 6.94 8.62 -9.08
C THR A 106 5.85 9.68 -9.19
N GLY A 107 5.75 10.33 -10.34
CA GLY A 107 4.80 11.45 -10.51
C GLY A 107 3.35 11.08 -10.32
N GLN A 108 2.99 9.82 -10.57
CA GLN A 108 1.63 9.37 -10.39
C GLN A 108 1.53 8.30 -9.30
N CYS A 109 2.50 8.23 -8.41
CA CYS A 109 2.55 7.17 -7.42
C CYS A 109 1.56 7.39 -6.29
N ALA A 110 0.60 6.50 -6.15
CA ALA A 110 -0.34 6.53 -5.03
C ALA A 110 0.29 5.86 -3.82
N LEU A 111 -0.14 6.26 -2.64
CA LEU A 111 0.30 5.64 -1.39
C LEU A 111 -0.91 4.95 -0.78
N ALA A 112 -0.80 3.66 -0.53
CA ALA A 112 -1.94 2.86 -0.09
C ALA A 112 -1.69 2.24 1.27
N CYS A 113 -2.66 2.37 2.15
CA CYS A 113 -2.62 1.70 3.44
C CYS A 113 -3.73 0.66 3.43
N PHE A 114 -3.34 -0.59 3.64
CA PHE A 114 -4.27 -1.71 3.68
C PHE A 114 -4.35 -2.20 5.12
N SER A 115 -5.51 -2.20 5.72
CA SER A 115 -5.63 -2.63 7.10
C SER A 115 -6.91 -3.41 7.35
N ALA A 116 -6.79 -4.52 8.07
CA ALA A 116 -7.95 -5.26 8.50
C ALA A 116 -8.51 -4.68 9.80
N ALA A 117 -7.72 -3.90 10.54
CA ALA A 117 -8.15 -3.33 11.80
C ALA A 117 -8.67 -1.90 11.68
N GLY A 118 -8.43 -1.26 10.56
CA GLY A 118 -8.94 0.10 10.33
C GLY A 118 -7.86 1.16 10.31
N PHE A 119 -8.29 2.41 10.32
CA PHE A 119 -7.42 3.57 10.14
C PHE A 119 -7.74 4.62 11.20
N SER A 120 -6.73 5.36 11.62
CA SER A 120 -6.94 6.42 12.61
C SER A 120 -7.70 7.58 11.98
N ASP A 121 -8.30 8.40 12.83
CA ASP A 121 -9.02 9.58 12.35
C ASP A 121 -8.06 10.54 11.64
N ALA A 122 -6.83 10.67 12.13
CA ALA A 122 -5.85 11.55 11.50
C ALA A 122 -5.51 11.08 10.09
N LEU A 123 -5.36 9.77 9.91
CA LEU A 123 -5.06 9.23 8.58
C LEU A 123 -6.27 9.38 7.67
N ARG A 124 -7.48 9.13 8.18
CA ARG A 124 -8.68 9.32 7.38
C ARG A 124 -8.81 10.78 6.94
N GLY A 125 -8.50 11.71 7.84
CA GLY A 125 -8.54 13.13 7.50
C GLY A 125 -7.56 13.50 6.41
N GLU A 126 -6.36 12.92 6.48
CA GLU A 126 -5.35 13.21 5.47
C GLU A 126 -5.78 12.65 4.10
N ALA A 127 -6.33 11.47 4.08
CA ALA A 127 -6.81 10.87 2.84
C ALA A 127 -7.98 11.66 2.26
N ALA A 128 -8.85 12.18 3.12
CA ALA A 128 -10.02 12.94 2.68
C ALA A 128 -9.65 14.29 2.06
N ARG A 129 -8.49 14.83 2.40
CA ARG A 129 -8.06 16.09 1.80
C ARG A 129 -7.74 15.89 0.32
N GLY A 130 -7.69 14.64 -0.09
CA GLY A 130 -7.65 14.34 -1.50
C GLY A 130 -6.42 14.76 -2.22
N GLY A 131 -5.41 15.05 -1.55
CA GLY A 131 -4.33 15.65 -2.17
C GLY A 131 -3.51 14.78 -3.01
N ASP A 132 -2.94 13.78 -2.49
CA ASP A 132 -1.88 13.12 -3.16
C ASP A 132 -2.07 11.68 -3.46
N GLY A 133 -3.26 11.29 -3.71
CA GLY A 133 -3.46 9.89 -4.08
C GLY A 133 -3.26 8.95 -2.92
N VAL A 134 -3.79 9.29 -1.76
CA VAL A 134 -3.74 8.41 -0.61
C VAL A 134 -4.95 7.50 -0.66
N LEU A 135 -4.71 6.18 -0.62
CA LEU A 135 -5.77 5.20 -0.68
C LEU A 135 -5.83 4.43 0.63
N LEU A 136 -7.01 4.32 1.21
CA LEU A 136 -7.22 3.53 2.43
C LEU A 136 -8.11 2.36 2.05
N ILE A 137 -7.57 1.16 2.15
CA ILE A 137 -8.26 -0.03 1.68
C ILE A 137 -8.46 -0.99 2.85
N GLY A 138 -9.70 -1.23 3.20
CA GLY A 138 -10.04 -2.08 4.33
C GLY A 138 -10.58 -3.41 3.89
N VAL A 139 -11.07 -4.19 4.85
CA VAL A 139 -11.56 -5.54 4.54
C VAL A 139 -12.74 -5.54 3.58
N ASP A 140 -13.59 -4.53 3.66
CA ASP A 140 -14.75 -4.50 2.78
C ASP A 140 -14.32 -4.44 1.32
N GLU A 141 -13.35 -3.60 1.03
CA GLU A 141 -12.85 -3.48 -0.33
C GLU A 141 -12.10 -4.75 -0.74
N LEU A 142 -11.28 -5.27 0.17
CA LEU A 142 -10.44 -6.40 -0.18
C LEU A 142 -11.23 -7.67 -0.45
N TYR A 143 -12.27 -7.89 0.29
CA TYR A 143 -13.03 -9.12 0.15
C TYR A 143 -14.34 -8.95 -0.62
N GLY A 144 -14.56 -7.74 -1.07
CA GLY A 144 -15.68 -7.50 -1.96
C GLY A 144 -17.04 -7.65 -1.36
N GLU A 145 -17.13 -7.73 -0.05
CA GLU A 145 -18.33 -7.90 0.54
C GLU A 145 -19.20 -6.84 0.34
N ALA A 146 -18.75 -5.81 0.51
CA ALA A 146 -19.53 -4.73 0.46
C ALA A 146 -20.13 -4.51 -0.77
N VAL A 147 -19.77 -5.10 -1.60
CA VAL A 147 -20.09 -4.83 -2.76
C VAL A 147 -21.33 -4.99 -3.11
N PRO A 148 -22.04 -5.28 -2.60
CA PRO A 148 -23.19 -5.50 -3.05
C PRO A 148 -23.76 -4.42 -3.61
N ALA A 149 -23.87 -4.26 -4.07
CA ALA A 149 -24.44 -3.58 -4.51
C ALA A 149 -25.00 -2.68 -4.62
N PRO A 150 -25.23 -2.35 -4.84
CA PRO A 150 -25.78 -1.50 -4.91
C PRO A 150 -26.73 -1.48 -5.62
N GLN A 151 -27.01 -1.81 -5.77
CA GLN A 151 -27.72 -1.83 -6.26
C GLN A 151 -28.71 -1.30 -6.35
N ARG A 152 -28.86 -1.17 -6.50
CA ARG A 152 -29.66 -0.70 -6.71
C ARG A 152 -30.02 -0.34 -6.87
#